data_7b0d7d337360345e527782d206f9d848
#
_entry.id   7b0d7d337360345e527782d206f9d848
#
_cell.length_a   1.000
_cell.length_b   1.000
_cell.length_c   1.000
_cell.angle_alpha   90.00
_cell.angle_beta   90.00
_cell.angle_gamma   90.00
#
_symmetry.space_group_name_H-M   'P 1'
#
loop_
_entity.id
_entity.type
_entity.pdbx_description
1 polymer ?
#
loop_
_entity_poly.entity_id
_entity_poly.type
_entity_poly.pdbx_seq_one_letter_code
_entity_poly.pdbx_strand_id
1 'polypeptide(L)'
;CIRDRYTPEALDVWLPHYEAKRLGALIKREEFSALLRAMDADTKRGRGTAEGQFLELFDGGGNTSYGVVAGARHYDASMVSVFGNIQPDALTELINGKDATGKFARLLCVKVPLVGLNLRDEDETPEEEAELHEARKVLAKYADRFHKSPPRVYKLSSDARRFYNRWFMPRNL
;
A
#
# COMPACT_ATOMS: atom_id res chain seq x y z
N CYS A 1 -1.98 12.44 2.59
CA CYS A 1 -1.40 11.81 1.40
C CYS A 1 0.08 12.17 1.31
N ILE A 2 0.96 11.18 1.45
CA ILE A 2 2.40 11.34 1.35
C ILE A 2 2.76 11.23 -0.13
N ARG A 3 3.21 12.33 -0.74
CA ARG A 3 3.63 12.33 -2.15
C ARG A 3 5.04 11.73 -2.30
N ASP A 4 5.38 11.36 -3.50
CA ASP A 4 6.56 10.78 -4.17
C ASP A 4 7.93 10.69 -3.46
N ARG A 5 8.14 11.32 -2.33
CA ARG A 5 9.39 11.25 -1.55
C ARG A 5 9.10 10.69 -0.16
N TYR A 6 8.81 9.40 -0.13
CA TYR A 6 8.73 8.66 1.10
C TYR A 6 10.14 8.25 1.54
N THR A 7 10.50 8.60 2.77
CA THR A 7 11.61 8.01 3.50
C THR A 7 11.10 7.44 4.82
N PRO A 8 11.75 6.43 5.39
CA PRO A 8 11.40 5.90 6.71
C PRO A 8 11.28 6.99 7.77
N GLU A 9 12.21 7.93 7.77
CA GLU A 9 12.25 9.05 8.73
C GLU A 9 11.06 9.99 8.57
N ALA A 10 10.58 10.19 7.33
CA ALA A 10 9.39 11.01 7.10
C ALA A 10 8.13 10.36 7.64
N LEU A 11 8.02 9.03 7.56
CA LEU A 11 6.92 8.29 8.17
C LEU A 11 6.93 8.41 9.69
N ASP A 12 8.07 8.26 10.32
CA ASP A 12 8.21 8.38 11.77
C ASP A 12 7.77 9.76 12.30
N VAL A 13 7.84 10.80 11.45
CA VAL A 13 7.29 12.13 11.79
C VAL A 13 5.77 12.16 11.73
N TRP A 14 5.18 11.47 10.77
CA TRP A 14 3.77 11.66 10.44
C TRP A 14 2.84 10.62 11.05
N LEU A 15 3.31 9.39 11.25
CA LEU A 15 2.48 8.33 11.81
C LEU A 15 1.94 8.65 13.20
N PRO A 16 2.71 9.20 14.16
CA PRO A 16 2.16 9.61 15.46
C PRO A 16 1.02 10.62 15.33
N HIS A 17 1.15 11.55 14.37
CA HIS A 17 0.12 12.57 14.13
C HIS A 17 -1.14 11.97 13.50
N TYR A 18 -1.00 11.01 12.59
CA TYR A 18 -2.13 10.32 11.99
C TYR A 18 -2.82 9.39 12.99
N GLU A 19 -2.06 8.69 13.81
CA GLU A 19 -2.60 7.85 14.88
C GLU A 19 -3.44 8.67 15.86
N ALA A 20 -2.92 9.80 16.36
CA ALA A 20 -3.64 10.69 17.27
C ALA A 20 -4.98 11.17 16.69
N LYS A 21 -5.08 11.28 15.36
CA LYS A 21 -6.30 11.65 14.64
C LYS A 21 -7.11 10.45 14.16
N ARG A 22 -6.67 9.23 14.41
CA ARG A 22 -7.26 7.98 13.89
C ARG A 22 -7.37 7.97 12.36
N LEU A 23 -6.35 8.50 11.69
CA LEU A 23 -6.27 8.57 10.23
C LEU A 23 -5.26 7.55 9.71
N GLY A 24 -5.55 7.01 8.53
CA GLY A 24 -4.58 6.21 7.77
C GLY A 24 -3.70 7.08 6.86
N ALA A 25 -2.53 6.57 6.51
CA ALA A 25 -1.65 7.14 5.51
C ALA A 25 -1.73 6.37 4.20
N LEU A 26 -1.69 7.07 3.07
CA LEU A 26 -1.54 6.47 1.74
C LEU A 26 -0.21 6.90 1.14
N ILE A 27 0.64 5.93 0.88
CA ILE A 27 1.89 6.10 0.13
C ILE A 27 1.58 5.82 -1.33
N LYS A 28 1.75 6.82 -2.19
CA LYS A 28 1.59 6.66 -3.64
C LYS A 28 2.97 6.75 -4.30
N ARG A 29 3.29 5.77 -5.15
CA ARG A 29 4.51 5.74 -5.95
C ARG A 29 4.18 5.49 -7.41
N GLU A 30 4.66 6.34 -8.30
CA GLU A 30 4.54 6.10 -9.73
C GLU A 30 5.44 4.96 -10.19
N GLU A 31 6.67 4.93 -9.68
CA GLU A 31 7.64 3.88 -9.96
C GLU A 31 7.91 3.09 -8.66
N PHE A 32 7.20 1.99 -8.50
CA PHE A 32 7.30 1.18 -7.28
C PHE A 32 8.58 0.35 -7.22
N SER A 33 9.16 0.00 -8.38
CA SER A 33 10.42 -0.74 -8.47
C SER A 33 11.57 0.00 -7.79
N ALA A 34 11.58 1.34 -7.86
CA ALA A 34 12.59 2.15 -7.22
C ALA A 34 12.56 2.03 -5.68
N LEU A 35 11.36 1.94 -5.10
CA LEU A 35 11.20 1.71 -3.66
C LEU A 35 11.73 0.34 -3.24
N LEU A 36 11.35 -0.71 -3.98
CA LEU A 36 11.81 -2.08 -3.69
C LEU A 36 13.32 -2.22 -3.84
N ARG A 37 13.92 -1.64 -4.89
CA ARG A 37 15.38 -1.64 -5.06
C ARG A 37 16.11 -0.87 -3.96
N ALA A 38 15.54 0.23 -3.47
CA ALA A 38 16.10 0.97 -2.35
C ALA A 38 16.14 0.13 -1.07
N MET A 39 15.08 -0.62 -0.77
CA MET A 39 15.04 -1.56 0.35
C MET A 39 16.12 -2.64 0.21
N ASP A 40 16.26 -3.24 -0.97
CA ASP A 40 17.26 -4.28 -1.25
C ASP A 40 18.69 -3.73 -1.10
N ALA A 41 18.94 -2.49 -1.53
CA ALA A 41 20.25 -1.85 -1.41
C ALA A 41 20.60 -1.55 0.06
N ASP A 42 19.62 -1.17 0.87
CA ASP A 42 19.80 -0.91 2.29
C ASP A 42 20.10 -2.20 3.06
N THR A 43 19.41 -3.28 2.74
CA THR A 43 19.65 -4.62 3.29
C THR A 43 21.06 -5.11 2.95
N LYS A 44 21.51 -4.94 1.69
CA LYS A 44 22.87 -5.32 1.27
C LYS A 44 23.98 -4.53 1.98
N ARG A 45 23.70 -3.32 2.43
CA ARG A 45 24.62 -2.50 3.22
C ARG A 45 24.61 -2.83 4.72
N GLY A 46 23.88 -3.86 5.14
CA GLY A 46 23.78 -4.27 6.54
C GLY A 46 22.93 -3.32 7.41
N ARG A 47 22.20 -2.41 6.77
CA ARG A 47 21.33 -1.46 7.51
C ARG A 47 19.91 -1.98 7.67
N GLY A 48 19.40 -2.81 6.78
CA GLY A 48 18.15 -3.59 6.83
C GLY A 48 16.86 -2.97 7.41
N THR A 49 16.94 -1.71 7.82
CA THR A 49 15.90 -1.02 8.58
C THR A 49 14.68 -0.67 7.74
N ALA A 50 14.89 -0.30 6.46
CA ALA A 50 13.79 0.11 5.59
C ALA A 50 12.85 -1.05 5.23
N GLU A 51 13.40 -2.23 4.98
CA GLU A 51 12.59 -3.42 4.70
C GLU A 51 11.85 -3.89 5.96
N GLY A 52 12.53 -3.95 7.11
CA GLY A 52 11.91 -4.30 8.39
C GLY A 52 10.74 -3.37 8.71
N GLN A 53 10.94 -2.06 8.59
CA GLN A 53 9.89 -1.08 8.81
C GLN A 53 8.71 -1.26 7.84
N PHE A 54 8.98 -1.56 6.57
CA PHE A 54 7.91 -1.83 5.60
C PHE A 54 7.06 -3.04 6.00
N LEU A 55 7.67 -4.10 6.50
CA LEU A 55 6.97 -5.30 6.97
C LEU A 55 6.13 -5.01 8.22
N GLU A 56 6.69 -4.26 9.17
CA GLU A 56 5.98 -3.83 10.39
C GLU A 56 4.76 -2.95 10.07
N LEU A 57 4.89 -2.04 9.11
CA LEU A 57 3.78 -1.20 8.65
C LEU A 57 2.63 -2.01 8.06
N PHE A 58 2.92 -3.12 7.36
CA PHE A 58 1.91 -4.02 6.85
C PHE A 58 1.14 -4.71 7.98
N ASP A 59 1.84 -5.11 9.02
CA ASP A 59 1.24 -5.78 10.19
C ASP A 59 0.48 -4.79 11.09
N GLY A 60 0.56 -3.49 10.80
CA GLY A 60 -0.11 -2.43 11.58
C GLY A 60 0.56 -2.17 12.92
N GLY A 61 1.79 -2.64 13.10
CA GLY A 61 2.56 -2.50 14.33
C GLY A 61 2.97 -1.05 14.62
N GLY A 62 3.26 -0.81 15.89
CA GLY A 62 3.86 0.43 16.35
C GLY A 62 5.38 0.45 16.22
N ASN A 63 5.96 1.62 16.32
CA ASN A 63 7.41 1.80 16.30
C ASN A 63 7.84 2.93 17.25
N THR A 64 9.09 2.83 17.72
CA THR A 64 9.75 3.91 18.42
C THR A 64 11.06 4.23 17.71
N SER A 65 11.15 5.43 17.16
CA SER A 65 12.38 5.92 16.51
C SER A 65 13.02 7.05 17.31
N TYR A 66 14.33 7.12 17.27
CA TYR A 66 15.11 8.14 17.96
C TYR A 66 15.82 9.02 16.93
N GLY A 67 15.32 10.23 16.74
CA GLY A 67 15.99 11.22 15.90
C GLY A 67 17.04 12.01 16.70
N VAL A 68 18.23 12.20 16.14
CA VAL A 68 19.35 12.92 16.78
C VAL A 68 18.96 14.34 17.20
N VAL A 69 18.08 14.99 16.45
CA VAL A 69 17.67 16.39 16.68
C VAL A 69 16.25 16.51 17.26
N ALA A 70 15.38 15.56 17.00
CA ALA A 70 13.94 15.68 17.28
C ALA A 70 13.44 14.81 18.44
N GLY A 71 14.32 14.10 19.13
CA GLY A 71 13.96 13.23 20.25
C GLY A 71 13.27 11.93 19.81
N ALA A 72 12.73 11.22 20.80
CA ALA A 72 11.98 9.97 20.56
C ALA A 72 10.62 10.27 19.90
N ARG A 73 10.29 9.49 18.90
CA ARG A 73 8.98 9.46 18.26
C ARG A 73 8.40 8.08 18.43
N HIS A 74 7.14 8.03 18.80
CA HIS A 74 6.46 6.79 19.10
C HIS A 74 5.04 6.81 18.55
N TYR A 75 4.61 5.68 18.01
CA TYR A 75 3.23 5.35 17.70
C TYR A 75 2.97 3.88 18.04
N ASP A 76 1.79 3.57 18.51
CA ASP A 76 1.39 2.22 18.95
C ASP A 76 0.86 1.38 17.79
N ALA A 77 0.20 2.03 16.84
CA ALA A 77 -0.37 1.36 15.68
C ALA A 77 -0.25 2.21 14.41
N SER A 78 -0.06 1.55 13.29
CA SER A 78 0.01 2.19 11.99
C SER A 78 -1.11 1.69 11.08
N MET A 79 -1.72 2.61 10.32
CA MET A 79 -2.64 2.31 9.22
C MET A 79 -2.09 2.88 7.94
N VAL A 80 -1.27 2.08 7.25
CA VAL A 80 -0.60 2.52 6.02
C VAL A 80 -1.06 1.66 4.85
N SER A 81 -1.51 2.32 3.80
CA SER A 81 -1.76 1.70 2.50
C SER A 81 -0.71 2.16 1.51
N VAL A 82 -0.23 1.24 0.69
CA VAL A 82 0.76 1.54 -0.34
C VAL A 82 0.17 1.23 -1.70
N PHE A 83 0.28 2.18 -2.61
CA PHE A 83 -0.16 2.03 -3.99
C PHE A 83 0.96 2.47 -4.93
N GLY A 84 1.20 1.69 -5.98
CA GLY A 84 2.20 2.06 -6.97
C GLY A 84 2.09 1.24 -8.24
N ASN A 85 2.71 1.75 -9.30
CA ASN A 85 2.82 1.08 -10.58
C ASN A 85 4.19 0.43 -10.69
N ILE A 86 4.25 -0.73 -11.31
CA ILE A 86 5.48 -1.44 -11.61
C ILE A 86 5.36 -2.11 -12.97
N GLN A 87 6.42 -2.04 -13.75
CA GLN A 87 6.47 -2.75 -15.02
C GLN A 87 6.62 -4.26 -14.77
N PRO A 88 5.93 -5.14 -15.56
CA PRO A 88 5.97 -6.58 -15.35
C PRO A 88 7.39 -7.17 -15.36
N ASP A 89 8.25 -6.70 -16.25
CA ASP A 89 9.64 -7.16 -16.34
C ASP A 89 10.44 -6.78 -15.09
N ALA A 90 10.28 -5.55 -14.62
CA ALA A 90 10.92 -5.08 -13.38
C ALA A 90 10.41 -5.86 -12.16
N LEU A 91 9.13 -6.20 -12.11
CA LEU A 91 8.57 -7.05 -11.05
C LEU A 91 9.15 -8.45 -11.09
N THR A 92 9.23 -9.06 -12.27
CA THR A 92 9.79 -10.40 -12.46
C THR A 92 11.26 -10.46 -12.05
N GLU A 93 12.06 -9.45 -12.43
CA GLU A 93 13.46 -9.31 -12.02
C GLU A 93 13.62 -9.24 -10.50
N LEU A 94 12.77 -8.46 -9.83
CA LEU A 94 12.83 -8.26 -8.38
C LEU A 94 12.39 -9.49 -7.59
N ILE A 95 11.35 -10.20 -8.03
CA ILE A 95 10.86 -11.40 -7.35
C ILE A 95 11.87 -12.55 -7.49
N ASN A 96 12.37 -12.82 -8.65
CA ASN A 96 13.38 -13.83 -9.04
C ASN A 96 13.56 -15.02 -8.06
N GLY A 97 12.48 -15.54 -7.54
CA GLY A 97 12.42 -16.68 -6.63
C GLY A 97 12.99 -16.49 -5.21
N LYS A 98 13.32 -15.26 -4.81
CA LYS A 98 14.01 -14.94 -3.56
C LYS A 98 13.25 -13.97 -2.68
N ASP A 99 12.02 -14.30 -2.32
CA ASP A 99 11.29 -13.53 -1.30
C ASP A 99 11.49 -14.13 0.09
N ALA A 100 12.74 -14.11 0.58
CA ALA A 100 13.08 -14.67 1.88
C ALA A 100 12.41 -13.96 3.06
N THR A 101 12.03 -12.71 2.88
CA THR A 101 11.40 -11.88 3.93
C THR A 101 9.88 -11.82 3.81
N GLY A 102 9.31 -12.33 2.72
CA GLY A 102 7.87 -12.30 2.46
C GLY A 102 7.33 -10.92 2.09
N LYS A 103 8.19 -9.97 1.65
CA LYS A 103 7.74 -8.63 1.27
C LYS A 103 6.78 -8.63 0.07
N PHE A 104 7.02 -9.50 -0.91
CA PHE A 104 6.14 -9.63 -2.07
C PHE A 104 4.83 -10.35 -1.74
N ALA A 105 4.84 -11.25 -0.76
CA ALA A 105 3.63 -11.91 -0.28
C ALA A 105 2.62 -10.93 0.36
N ARG A 106 3.08 -9.74 0.73
CA ARG A 106 2.25 -8.66 1.29
C ARG A 106 1.72 -7.68 0.24
N LEU A 107 2.09 -7.86 -1.02
CA LEU A 107 1.66 -7.00 -2.12
C LEU A 107 0.60 -7.71 -2.97
N LEU A 108 -0.50 -7.02 -3.22
CA LEU A 108 -1.48 -7.46 -4.20
C LEU A 108 -1.10 -6.88 -5.57
N CYS A 109 -0.55 -7.73 -6.44
CA CYS A 109 -0.21 -7.34 -7.80
C CYS A 109 -1.39 -7.60 -8.74
N VAL A 110 -1.82 -6.56 -9.43
CA VAL A 110 -2.89 -6.65 -10.44
C VAL A 110 -2.30 -6.32 -11.80
N LYS A 111 -2.41 -7.26 -12.74
CA LYS A 111 -2.02 -7.01 -14.13
C LYS A 111 -3.13 -6.20 -14.80
N VAL A 112 -2.81 -4.97 -15.16
CA VAL A 112 -3.70 -4.14 -15.97
C VAL A 112 -3.51 -4.53 -17.43
N PRO A 113 -4.58 -4.89 -18.18
CA PRO A 113 -4.47 -5.14 -19.61
C PRO A 113 -4.00 -3.86 -20.31
N LEU A 114 -3.14 -4.01 -21.31
CA LEU A 114 -2.80 -2.92 -22.21
C LEU A 114 -4.06 -2.59 -23.03
N VAL A 115 -4.82 -1.64 -22.54
CA VAL A 115 -5.86 -1.02 -23.34
C VAL A 115 -5.17 0.03 -24.19
N GLY A 116 -5.28 -0.08 -25.53
CA GLY A 116 -4.80 0.99 -26.40
C GLY A 116 -5.47 2.29 -25.97
N LEU A 117 -4.69 3.20 -25.41
CA LEU A 117 -5.17 4.57 -25.21
C LEU A 117 -5.31 5.16 -26.61
N ASN A 118 -6.51 5.15 -27.13
CA ASN A 118 -6.84 6.08 -28.20
C ASN A 118 -6.72 7.47 -27.56
N LEU A 119 -5.67 8.18 -27.90
CA LEU A 119 -5.63 9.62 -27.64
C LEU A 119 -6.84 10.19 -28.38
N ARG A 120 -7.83 10.62 -27.65
CA ARG A 120 -8.95 11.33 -28.23
C ARG A 120 -8.43 12.70 -28.64
N ASP A 121 -8.60 13.02 -29.89
CA ASP A 121 -8.34 14.37 -30.43
C ASP A 121 -9.44 15.38 -30.05
N GLU A 122 -10.50 14.90 -29.41
CA GLU A 122 -11.69 15.68 -29.05
C GLU A 122 -11.85 15.71 -27.51
N ASP A 123 -12.30 16.84 -27.04
CA ASP A 123 -12.70 17.03 -25.63
C ASP A 123 -13.85 16.06 -25.26
N GLU A 124 -13.97 15.72 -23.98
CA GLU A 124 -15.07 14.90 -23.48
C GLU A 124 -16.43 15.48 -23.89
N THR A 125 -17.33 14.64 -24.37
CA THR A 125 -18.69 15.08 -24.65
C THR A 125 -19.42 15.45 -23.36
N PRO A 126 -20.43 16.32 -23.38
CA PRO A 126 -21.23 16.66 -22.20
C PRO A 126 -21.85 15.42 -21.52
N GLU A 127 -22.20 14.40 -22.30
CA GLU A 127 -22.74 13.13 -21.79
C GLU A 127 -21.69 12.34 -21.02
N GLU A 128 -20.47 12.23 -21.56
CA GLU A 128 -19.34 11.55 -20.90
C GLU A 128 -18.92 12.27 -19.64
N GLU A 129 -18.91 13.60 -19.64
CA GLU A 129 -18.63 14.40 -18.46
C GLU A 129 -19.68 14.17 -17.36
N ALA A 130 -20.97 14.08 -17.75
CA ALA A 130 -22.05 13.78 -16.84
C ALA A 130 -21.93 12.37 -16.24
N GLU A 131 -21.60 11.34 -17.02
CA GLU A 131 -21.36 9.98 -16.54
C GLU A 131 -20.16 9.93 -15.56
N LEU A 132 -19.07 10.59 -15.91
CA LEU A 132 -17.90 10.67 -15.03
C LEU A 132 -18.22 11.39 -13.71
N HIS A 133 -19.03 12.43 -13.77
CA HIS A 133 -19.47 13.16 -12.59
C HIS A 133 -20.33 12.27 -11.67
N GLU A 134 -21.27 11.51 -12.22
CA GLU A 134 -22.05 10.54 -11.43
C GLU A 134 -21.20 9.42 -10.85
N ALA A 135 -20.25 8.87 -11.60
CA ALA A 135 -19.32 7.89 -11.09
C ALA A 135 -18.48 8.44 -9.91
N ARG A 136 -18.00 9.68 -10.01
CA ARG A 136 -17.30 10.37 -8.93
C ARG A 136 -18.17 10.56 -7.69
N LYS A 137 -19.46 10.90 -7.84
CA LYS A 137 -20.40 11.00 -6.70
C LYS A 137 -20.59 9.67 -6.00
N VAL A 138 -20.73 8.58 -6.76
CA VAL A 138 -20.86 7.23 -6.19
C VAL A 138 -19.60 6.87 -5.40
N LEU A 139 -18.42 7.07 -5.96
CA LEU A 139 -17.15 6.81 -5.27
C LEU A 139 -16.99 7.66 -4.01
N ALA A 140 -17.33 8.95 -4.08
CA ALA A 140 -17.28 9.84 -2.93
C ALA A 140 -18.21 9.39 -1.80
N LYS A 141 -19.42 8.91 -2.13
CA LYS A 141 -20.37 8.36 -1.15
C LYS A 141 -19.81 7.12 -0.45
N TYR A 142 -19.16 6.20 -1.19
CA TYR A 142 -18.52 5.04 -0.59
C TYR A 142 -17.32 5.44 0.28
N ALA A 143 -16.46 6.32 -0.20
CA ALA A 143 -15.32 6.83 0.56
C ALA A 143 -15.78 7.49 1.88
N ASP A 144 -16.81 8.33 1.83
CA ASP A 144 -17.38 8.98 3.01
C ASP A 144 -17.97 7.95 3.99
N ARG A 145 -18.68 6.94 3.50
CA ARG A 145 -19.22 5.85 4.33
C ARG A 145 -18.12 5.07 5.04
N PHE A 146 -17.03 4.75 4.34
CA PHE A 146 -15.89 4.05 4.96
C PHE A 146 -15.17 4.93 5.96
N HIS A 147 -14.95 6.21 5.63
CA HIS A 147 -14.29 7.16 6.52
C HIS A 147 -15.06 7.41 7.82
N LYS A 148 -16.38 7.48 7.75
CA LYS A 148 -17.27 7.66 8.92
C LYS A 148 -17.60 6.38 9.67
N SER A 149 -17.27 5.22 9.12
CA SER A 149 -17.54 3.94 9.78
C SER A 149 -16.60 3.75 10.97
N PRO A 150 -17.10 3.31 12.12
CA PRO A 150 -16.24 2.95 13.23
C PRO A 150 -15.30 1.80 12.83
N PRO A 151 -14.15 1.66 13.48
CA PRO A 151 -13.27 0.50 13.27
C PRO A 151 -14.05 -0.80 13.43
N ARG A 152 -13.90 -1.71 12.48
CA ARG A 152 -14.60 -3.01 12.49
C ARG A 152 -13.60 -4.14 12.39
N VAL A 153 -13.82 -5.15 13.19
CA VAL A 153 -13.10 -6.42 13.02
C VAL A 153 -13.86 -7.26 12.01
N TYR A 154 -13.26 -7.49 10.86
CA TYR A 154 -13.81 -8.38 9.84
C TYR A 154 -13.41 -9.82 10.15
N LYS A 155 -14.39 -10.72 10.19
CA LYS A 155 -14.15 -12.15 10.34
C LYS A 155 -14.59 -12.85 9.06
N LEU A 156 -13.82 -13.84 8.63
CA LEU A 156 -14.24 -14.69 7.53
C LEU A 156 -15.55 -15.43 7.93
N SER A 157 -16.54 -15.36 7.06
CA SER A 157 -17.72 -16.21 7.21
C SER A 157 -17.33 -17.69 7.15
N SER A 158 -18.20 -18.57 7.64
CA SER A 158 -17.95 -20.01 7.57
C SER A 158 -17.69 -20.50 6.15
N ASP A 159 -18.38 -19.92 5.18
CA ASP A 159 -18.23 -20.25 3.75
C ASP A 159 -16.90 -19.72 3.20
N ALA A 160 -16.55 -18.47 3.49
CA ALA A 160 -15.26 -17.90 3.09
C ALA A 160 -14.08 -18.66 3.70
N ARG A 161 -14.21 -19.12 4.96
CA ARG A 161 -13.20 -19.95 5.63
C ARG A 161 -13.10 -21.33 4.98
N ARG A 162 -14.22 -21.97 4.63
CA ARG A 162 -14.23 -23.26 3.90
C ARG A 162 -13.60 -23.10 2.52
N PHE A 163 -13.93 -22.03 1.81
CA PHE A 163 -13.32 -21.71 0.52
C PHE A 163 -11.81 -21.53 0.65
N TYR A 164 -11.36 -20.71 1.60
CA TYR A 164 -9.94 -20.50 1.87
C TYR A 164 -9.21 -21.80 2.15
N ASN A 165 -9.70 -22.63 3.08
CA ASN A 165 -9.08 -23.90 3.45
C ASN A 165 -9.04 -24.87 2.25
N ARG A 166 -10.06 -24.87 1.40
CA ARG A 166 -10.12 -25.75 0.21
C ARG A 166 -9.12 -25.33 -0.87
N TRP A 167 -8.84 -24.06 -1.03
CA TRP A 167 -8.03 -23.52 -2.11
C TRP A 167 -6.57 -23.26 -1.73
N PHE A 168 -6.31 -22.87 -0.51
CA PHE A 168 -4.98 -22.43 -0.09
C PHE A 168 -4.23 -23.48 0.74
N MET A 169 -4.91 -24.21 1.62
CA MET A 169 -4.23 -25.16 2.50
C MET A 169 -3.66 -26.41 1.78
N PRO A 170 -4.33 -26.99 0.77
CA PRO A 170 -3.79 -28.19 0.11
C PRO A 170 -2.58 -27.93 -0.81
N ARG A 171 -2.25 -26.70 -1.11
CA ARG A 171 -1.16 -26.35 -2.05
C ARG A 171 0.17 -26.03 -1.37
N ASN A 172 0.19 -25.96 -0.06
CA ASN A 172 1.36 -25.60 0.73
C ASN A 172 1.87 -26.77 1.59
N LEU A 173 1.43 -27.99 1.33
CA LEU A 173 1.97 -29.25 1.84
C LEU A 173 2.58 -30.03 0.66
#